data_10544a1766c10d8718949d0919f5f0ac
#
_entry.id   10544a1766c10d8718949d0919f5f0ac
#
_cell.length_a   1.000
_cell.length_b   1.000
_cell.length_c   1.000
_cell.angle_alpha   90.00
_cell.angle_beta   90.00
_cell.angle_gamma   90.00
#
_symmetry.space_group_name_H-M   'P 1'
#
loop_
_entity.id
_entity.type
_entity.pdbx_description
1 polymer ?
#
loop_
_entity_poly.entity_id
_entity_poly.type
_entity_poly.pdbx_seq_one_letter_code
_entity_poly.pdbx_strand_id
1 'polypeptide(L)'
;MHYPDSNSDGNTAASLVSELHSDNSQLDIHWTSMYSPCLGIFIPMFIEGEIPKILSTGNHDYDPKSPWWAFRSIEESCRTEGILDNNKASEIRKIWRPIQNEFYKSAKLIAKDANQLKQENKLNQMNEELTQYMLKNTNTVLSTLNELIKSKSHIS
;
A
#
# COMPACT_ATOMS: atom_id res chain seq x y z
N MET A 1 1.11 9.19 13.94
CA MET A 1 1.67 10.17 14.88
C MET A 1 3.13 10.39 14.46
N HIS A 2 3.49 11.59 14.01
CA HIS A 2 4.85 11.91 13.63
C HIS A 2 5.51 12.63 14.81
N TYR A 3 6.63 12.12 15.26
CA TYR A 3 7.44 12.78 16.28
C TYR A 3 8.38 13.78 15.58
N PRO A 4 8.44 15.04 16.02
CA PRO A 4 9.21 16.08 15.34
C PRO A 4 10.73 16.02 15.55
N ASP A 5 11.22 15.14 16.40
CA ASP A 5 12.64 15.14 16.77
C ASP A 5 13.45 14.20 15.88
N SER A 6 14.51 14.76 15.30
CA SER A 6 15.45 14.10 14.38
C SER A 6 16.22 12.90 14.99
N ASN A 7 16.08 12.65 16.28
CA ASN A 7 16.71 11.54 17.01
C ASN A 7 15.69 10.47 17.46
N SER A 8 14.41 10.59 17.06
CA SER A 8 13.43 9.59 17.46
C SER A 8 13.33 8.50 16.41
N ASP A 9 13.62 7.28 16.82
CA ASP A 9 13.33 6.03 16.10
C ASP A 9 11.81 5.80 15.88
N GLY A 10 11.00 6.85 15.91
CA GLY A 10 9.56 6.84 16.07
C GLY A 10 8.70 7.07 14.83
N ASN A 11 9.24 6.93 13.62
CA ASN A 11 8.40 6.96 12.41
C ASN A 11 7.62 5.65 12.25
N THR A 12 6.36 5.74 11.83
CA THR A 12 5.54 4.58 11.51
C THR A 12 6.19 3.78 10.39
N ALA A 13 6.60 2.54 10.67
CA ALA A 13 7.26 1.68 9.68
C ALA A 13 6.27 0.97 8.76
N ALA A 14 5.06 0.70 9.25
CA ALA A 14 3.94 0.11 8.51
C ALA A 14 2.63 0.37 9.23
N SER A 15 1.51 0.30 8.51
CA SER A 15 0.17 0.39 9.07
C SER A 15 -0.72 -0.70 8.51
N LEU A 16 -1.56 -1.26 9.37
CA LEU A 16 -2.58 -2.24 9.01
C LEU A 16 -3.93 -1.77 9.56
N VAL A 17 -4.93 -1.76 8.69
CA VAL A 17 -6.33 -1.55 9.07
C VAL A 17 -7.15 -2.72 8.52
N SER A 18 -7.95 -3.37 9.36
CA SER A 18 -8.79 -4.48 8.95
C SER A 18 -10.26 -4.10 9.00
N GLU A 19 -10.96 -4.30 7.89
CA GLU A 19 -12.41 -4.18 7.77
C GLU A 19 -12.98 -5.60 7.89
N LEU A 20 -13.58 -5.90 9.06
CA LEU A 20 -14.06 -7.24 9.41
C LEU A 20 -15.58 -7.33 9.21
N HIS A 21 -16.05 -8.45 8.64
CA HIS A 21 -17.44 -8.70 8.32
C HIS A 21 -17.97 -9.95 9.03
N SER A 22 -18.57 -9.78 10.19
CA SER A 22 -19.14 -10.87 11.01
C SER A 22 -20.42 -11.49 10.44
N ASP A 23 -21.07 -10.80 9.51
CA ASP A 23 -22.32 -11.22 8.86
C ASP A 23 -22.11 -12.13 7.64
N ASN A 24 -20.86 -12.46 7.31
CA ASN A 24 -20.49 -13.23 6.14
C ASN A 24 -21.01 -12.67 4.80
N SER A 25 -21.29 -11.37 4.72
CA SER A 25 -21.74 -10.71 3.49
C SER A 25 -20.64 -10.56 2.44
N GLN A 26 -19.40 -10.51 2.88
CA GLN A 26 -18.19 -10.45 2.05
C GLN A 26 -16.98 -10.97 2.86
N LEU A 27 -15.83 -11.14 2.18
CA LEU A 27 -14.56 -11.42 2.86
C LEU A 27 -14.05 -10.21 3.61
N ASP A 28 -13.25 -10.45 4.65
CA ASP A 28 -12.52 -9.40 5.36
C ASP A 28 -11.46 -8.75 4.46
N ILE A 29 -11.30 -7.45 4.60
CA ILE A 29 -10.32 -6.68 3.81
C ILE A 29 -9.25 -6.14 4.74
N HIS A 30 -7.99 -6.43 4.46
CA HIS A 30 -6.84 -5.96 5.20
C HIS A 30 -6.12 -4.88 4.39
N TRP A 31 -6.16 -3.64 4.85
CA TRP A 31 -5.53 -2.49 4.22
C TRP A 31 -4.13 -2.30 4.77
N THR A 32 -3.10 -2.52 3.96
CA THR A 32 -1.71 -2.40 4.37
C THR A 32 -1.06 -1.18 3.75
N SER A 33 -0.30 -0.41 4.53
CA SER A 33 0.51 0.70 4.05
C SER A 33 1.94 0.54 4.54
N MET A 34 2.89 0.78 3.65
CA MET A 34 4.31 0.73 3.96
C MET A 34 4.81 2.11 4.35
N TYR A 35 5.71 2.15 5.34
CA TYR A 35 6.31 3.36 5.87
C TYR A 35 5.24 4.35 6.38
N SER A 36 5.35 5.62 6.09
CA SER A 36 4.46 6.67 6.58
C SER A 36 3.10 6.68 5.87
N PRO A 37 2.00 6.29 6.52
CA PRO A 37 0.70 6.15 5.87
C PRO A 37 0.11 7.48 5.38
N CYS A 38 0.56 8.60 5.92
CA CYS A 38 0.08 9.93 5.52
C CYS A 38 0.61 10.39 4.15
N LEU A 39 1.67 9.78 3.63
CA LEU A 39 2.25 10.01 2.30
C LEU A 39 2.26 8.75 1.42
N GLY A 40 1.77 7.64 1.95
CA GLY A 40 1.64 6.37 1.26
C GLY A 40 0.24 6.12 0.74
N ILE A 41 0.00 4.86 0.43
CA ILE A 41 -1.28 4.32 -0.03
C ILE A 41 -1.58 3.03 0.74
N PHE A 42 -2.86 2.78 1.03
CA PHE A 42 -3.32 1.52 1.58
C PHE A 42 -3.66 0.54 0.47
N ILE A 43 -2.96 -0.56 0.42
CA ILE A 43 -3.14 -1.62 -0.57
C ILE A 43 -4.06 -2.68 0.05
N PRO A 44 -5.16 -3.08 -0.64
CA PRO A 44 -6.06 -4.11 -0.11
C PRO A 44 -5.43 -5.50 -0.24
N MET A 45 -5.46 -6.24 0.86
CA MET A 45 -4.96 -7.60 0.99
C MET A 45 -6.06 -8.53 1.48
N PHE A 46 -6.02 -9.77 1.03
CA PHE A 46 -6.92 -10.86 1.40
C PHE A 46 -6.10 -12.07 1.85
N ILE A 47 -6.41 -12.59 3.04
CA ILE A 47 -5.67 -13.74 3.60
C ILE A 47 -5.96 -15.06 2.87
N GLU A 48 -7.07 -15.12 2.12
CA GLU A 48 -7.44 -16.26 1.31
C GLU A 48 -6.68 -16.38 -0.01
N GLY A 49 -5.94 -15.32 -0.42
CA GLY A 49 -5.06 -15.30 -1.59
C GLY A 49 -3.58 -15.34 -1.22
N GLU A 50 -2.70 -15.44 -2.23
CA GLU A 50 -1.26 -15.33 -2.03
C GLU A 50 -0.82 -13.86 -2.03
N ILE A 51 -0.24 -13.42 -0.92
CA ILE A 51 0.30 -12.07 -0.81
C ILE A 51 1.52 -11.91 -1.74
N PRO A 52 1.57 -10.86 -2.56
CA PRO A 52 2.69 -10.63 -3.48
C PRO A 52 4.04 -10.58 -2.77
N LYS A 53 4.95 -11.50 -3.13
CA LYS A 53 6.26 -11.66 -2.47
C LYS A 53 7.10 -10.39 -2.45
N ILE A 54 6.93 -9.51 -3.44
CA ILE A 54 7.66 -8.24 -3.51
C ILE A 54 7.40 -7.35 -2.29
N LEU A 55 6.23 -7.46 -1.66
CA LEU A 55 5.88 -6.68 -0.47
C LEU A 55 6.62 -7.12 0.79
N SER A 56 7.21 -8.32 0.80
CA SER A 56 8.04 -8.86 1.88
C SER A 56 9.54 -8.76 1.58
N THR A 57 9.94 -8.10 0.49
CA THR A 57 11.36 -7.92 0.16
C THR A 57 11.96 -6.72 0.89
N GLY A 58 13.20 -6.85 1.24
CA GLY A 58 13.98 -5.84 1.96
C GLY A 58 14.53 -6.40 3.28
N ASN A 59 15.47 -5.66 3.83
CA ASN A 59 16.10 -5.94 5.09
C ASN A 59 16.42 -4.61 5.81
N HIS A 60 17.23 -4.67 6.86
CA HIS A 60 17.67 -3.49 7.60
C HIS A 60 18.47 -2.49 6.73
N ASP A 61 19.25 -2.99 5.78
CA ASP A 61 20.06 -2.14 4.91
C ASP A 61 19.24 -1.66 3.70
N TYR A 62 19.65 -0.50 3.15
CA TYR A 62 19.02 0.05 1.96
C TYR A 62 18.99 -0.95 0.80
N ASP A 63 17.79 -1.24 0.31
CA ASP A 63 17.55 -2.09 -0.84
C ASP A 63 16.68 -1.34 -1.88
N PRO A 64 17.23 -0.96 -3.04
CA PRO A 64 16.47 -0.24 -4.06
C PRO A 64 15.32 -1.05 -4.67
N LYS A 65 15.27 -2.36 -4.45
CA LYS A 65 14.19 -3.25 -4.90
C LYS A 65 13.06 -3.34 -3.89
N SER A 66 13.28 -2.91 -2.65
CA SER A 66 12.27 -2.96 -1.60
C SER A 66 11.25 -1.83 -1.74
N PRO A 67 9.95 -2.15 -1.83
CA PRO A 67 8.89 -1.14 -1.82
C PRO A 67 8.94 -0.24 -0.58
N TRP A 68 9.30 -0.80 0.57
CA TRP A 68 9.41 -0.05 1.81
C TRP A 68 10.44 1.10 1.70
N TRP A 69 11.62 0.80 1.16
CA TRP A 69 12.66 1.80 0.93
C TRP A 69 12.26 2.83 -0.12
N ALA A 70 11.48 2.42 -1.13
CA ALA A 70 10.92 3.33 -2.12
C ALA A 70 9.93 4.33 -1.48
N PHE A 71 9.01 3.88 -0.62
CA PHE A 71 8.12 4.77 0.13
C PHE A 71 8.87 5.71 1.07
N ARG A 72 9.88 5.19 1.78
CA ARG A 72 10.76 6.02 2.62
C ARG A 72 11.43 7.13 1.83
N SER A 73 12.00 6.80 0.68
CA SER A 73 12.66 7.78 -0.20
C SER A 73 11.70 8.89 -0.66
N ILE A 74 10.44 8.55 -0.96
CA ILE A 74 9.41 9.53 -1.30
C ILE A 74 9.13 10.45 -0.12
N GLU A 75 8.95 9.93 1.09
CA GLU A 75 8.73 10.76 2.27
C GLU A 75 9.93 11.67 2.59
N GLU A 76 11.14 11.12 2.59
CA GLU A 76 12.36 11.90 2.83
C GLU A 76 12.48 13.07 1.85
N SER A 77 12.11 12.86 0.59
CA SER A 77 12.10 13.93 -0.41
C SER A 77 11.05 15.04 -0.18
N CYS A 78 10.03 14.73 0.63
CA CYS A 78 9.03 15.72 1.06
C CYS A 78 9.48 16.50 2.30
N ARG A 79 10.69 16.27 2.81
CA ARG A 79 11.24 16.99 3.96
C ARG A 79 12.23 18.04 3.49
N THR A 80 12.26 19.18 4.20
CA THR A 80 13.27 20.23 4.09
C THR A 80 13.82 20.44 5.48
N GLU A 81 15.12 20.25 5.68
CA GLU A 81 15.78 20.30 7.01
C GLU A 81 15.09 19.40 8.06
N GLY A 82 14.64 18.22 7.66
CA GLY A 82 13.91 17.27 8.52
C GLY A 82 12.43 17.58 8.74
N ILE A 83 11.94 18.76 8.33
CA ILE A 83 10.54 19.16 8.49
C ILE A 83 9.74 18.78 7.23
N LEU A 84 8.53 18.25 7.42
CA LEU A 84 7.65 17.91 6.31
C LEU A 84 7.17 19.19 5.59
N ASP A 85 7.50 19.29 4.31
CA ASP A 85 6.97 20.31 3.41
C ASP A 85 5.54 19.94 2.99
N ASN A 86 4.57 20.70 3.46
CA ASN A 86 3.15 20.44 3.21
C ASN A 86 2.76 20.55 1.72
N ASN A 87 3.45 21.38 0.93
CA ASN A 87 3.18 21.50 -0.50
C ASN A 87 3.63 20.25 -1.24
N LYS A 88 4.87 19.80 -1.00
CA LYS A 88 5.38 18.54 -1.56
C LYS A 88 4.52 17.35 -1.14
N ALA A 89 4.16 17.27 0.14
CA ALA A 89 3.28 16.25 0.67
C ALA A 89 1.89 16.25 0.02
N SER A 90 1.33 17.44 -0.25
CA SER A 90 0.05 17.59 -0.94
C SER A 90 0.10 17.04 -2.37
N GLU A 91 1.18 17.30 -3.10
CA GLU A 91 1.35 16.78 -4.46
C GLU A 91 1.41 15.22 -4.47
N ILE A 92 2.13 14.62 -3.53
CA ILE A 92 2.17 13.16 -3.41
C ILE A 92 0.77 12.59 -3.09
N ARG A 93 0.02 13.20 -2.17
CA ARG A 93 -1.35 12.78 -1.85
C ARG A 93 -2.31 12.89 -3.04
N LYS A 94 -2.15 13.91 -3.89
CA LYS A 94 -2.96 14.07 -5.11
C LYS A 94 -2.75 12.90 -6.09
N ILE A 95 -1.53 12.38 -6.17
CA ILE A 95 -1.20 11.24 -7.02
C ILE A 95 -1.84 9.95 -6.49
N TRP A 96 -1.77 9.72 -5.16
CA TRP A 96 -2.34 8.52 -4.55
C TRP A 96 -3.86 8.51 -4.47
N ARG A 97 -4.50 9.65 -4.32
CA ARG A 97 -5.95 9.76 -4.10
C ARG A 97 -6.82 9.02 -5.14
N PRO A 98 -6.64 9.17 -6.46
CA PRO A 98 -7.43 8.45 -7.45
C PRO A 98 -7.21 6.94 -7.37
N ILE A 99 -5.97 6.48 -7.16
CA ILE A 99 -5.63 5.07 -7.03
C ILE A 99 -6.27 4.48 -5.76
N GLN A 100 -6.18 5.18 -4.63
CA GLN A 100 -6.81 4.77 -3.38
C GLN A 100 -8.33 4.66 -3.51
N ASN A 101 -8.97 5.61 -4.19
CA ASN A 101 -10.41 5.57 -4.43
C ASN A 101 -10.82 4.37 -5.29
N GLU A 102 -10.01 4.00 -6.28
CA GLU A 102 -10.24 2.81 -7.08
C GLU A 102 -10.05 1.53 -6.25
N PHE A 103 -9.04 1.48 -5.40
CA PHE A 103 -8.84 0.35 -4.48
C PHE A 103 -10.03 0.17 -3.53
N TYR A 104 -10.58 1.25 -2.96
CA TYR A 104 -11.76 1.16 -2.10
C TYR A 104 -12.99 0.59 -2.80
N LYS A 105 -13.20 0.95 -4.07
CA LYS A 105 -14.33 0.44 -4.85
C LYS A 105 -14.12 -1.02 -5.25
N SER A 106 -12.97 -1.32 -5.85
CA SER A 106 -12.69 -2.64 -6.39
C SER A 106 -12.50 -3.70 -5.31
N ALA A 107 -11.94 -3.34 -4.14
CA ALA A 107 -11.78 -4.28 -3.03
C ALA A 107 -13.13 -4.79 -2.49
N LYS A 108 -14.13 -3.93 -2.39
CA LYS A 108 -15.48 -4.33 -1.96
C LYS A 108 -16.18 -5.23 -2.97
N LEU A 109 -15.94 -5.01 -4.25
CA LEU A 109 -16.51 -5.87 -5.30
C LEU A 109 -15.87 -7.25 -5.26
N ILE A 110 -14.55 -7.32 -5.33
CA ILE A 110 -13.86 -8.62 -5.31
C ILE A 110 -14.08 -9.38 -3.99
N ALA A 111 -14.22 -8.71 -2.84
CA ALA A 111 -14.53 -9.34 -1.57
C ALA A 111 -15.89 -10.05 -1.57
N LYS A 112 -16.91 -9.47 -2.24
CA LYS A 112 -18.22 -10.09 -2.42
C LYS A 112 -18.19 -11.26 -3.38
N ASP A 113 -17.54 -11.08 -4.54
CA ASP A 113 -17.44 -12.11 -5.56
C ASP A 113 -16.66 -13.32 -5.04
N ALA A 114 -15.55 -13.09 -4.35
CA ALA A 114 -14.76 -14.12 -3.72
C ALA A 114 -15.52 -14.85 -2.59
N ASN A 115 -16.32 -14.12 -1.80
CA ASN A 115 -17.17 -14.74 -0.79
C ASN A 115 -18.25 -15.65 -1.40
N GLN A 116 -18.80 -15.28 -2.56
CA GLN A 116 -19.70 -16.17 -3.30
C GLN A 116 -18.98 -17.45 -3.74
N LEU A 117 -17.77 -17.35 -4.30
CA LEU A 117 -16.96 -18.51 -4.67
C LEU A 117 -16.66 -19.40 -3.46
N LYS A 118 -16.41 -18.82 -2.29
CA LYS A 118 -16.23 -19.54 -1.02
C LYS A 118 -17.48 -20.32 -0.63
N GLN A 119 -18.66 -19.72 -0.73
CA GLN A 119 -19.95 -20.37 -0.45
C GLN A 119 -20.26 -21.50 -1.44
N GLU A 120 -19.84 -21.36 -2.70
CA GLU A 120 -19.95 -22.38 -3.74
C GLU A 120 -18.88 -23.47 -3.65
N ASN A 121 -18.00 -23.43 -2.63
CA ASN A 121 -16.86 -24.33 -2.43
C ASN A 121 -15.83 -24.33 -3.59
N LYS A 122 -15.70 -23.20 -4.30
CA LYS A 122 -14.75 -22.98 -5.40
C LYS A 122 -13.46 -22.32 -4.88
N LEU A 123 -12.83 -22.92 -3.87
CA LEU A 123 -11.74 -22.31 -3.12
C LEU A 123 -10.49 -22.01 -3.97
N ASN A 124 -10.16 -22.86 -4.93
CA ASN A 124 -9.01 -22.65 -5.80
C ASN A 124 -9.22 -21.45 -6.71
N GLN A 125 -10.41 -21.31 -7.28
CA GLN A 125 -10.76 -20.15 -8.12
C GLN A 125 -10.74 -18.86 -7.29
N MET A 126 -11.33 -18.88 -6.10
CA MET A 126 -11.29 -17.75 -5.16
C MET A 126 -9.86 -17.31 -4.84
N ASN A 127 -8.99 -18.27 -4.49
CA ASN A 127 -7.58 -17.99 -4.18
C ASN A 127 -6.87 -17.35 -5.38
N GLU A 128 -7.05 -17.89 -6.59
CA GLU A 128 -6.44 -17.39 -7.80
C GLU A 128 -6.90 -15.95 -8.11
N GLU A 129 -8.20 -15.68 -8.07
CA GLU A 129 -8.75 -14.35 -8.35
C GLU A 129 -8.26 -13.30 -7.36
N LEU A 130 -8.23 -13.62 -6.06
CA LEU A 130 -7.70 -12.74 -5.02
C LEU A 130 -6.19 -12.50 -5.19
N THR A 131 -5.43 -13.54 -5.51
CA THR A 131 -3.99 -13.45 -5.77
C THR A 131 -3.71 -12.51 -6.95
N GLN A 132 -4.41 -12.67 -8.06
CA GLN A 132 -4.27 -11.82 -9.24
C GLN A 132 -4.70 -10.37 -8.95
N TYR A 133 -5.76 -10.18 -8.20
CA TYR A 133 -6.20 -8.85 -7.76
C TYR A 133 -5.14 -8.14 -6.93
N MET A 134 -4.59 -8.79 -5.92
CA MET A 134 -3.53 -8.24 -5.06
C MET A 134 -2.25 -7.93 -5.85
N LEU A 135 -1.86 -8.83 -6.76
CA LEU A 135 -0.69 -8.64 -7.62
C LEU A 135 -0.86 -7.43 -8.54
N LYS A 136 -2.02 -7.30 -9.18
CA LYS A 136 -2.36 -6.14 -10.04
C LYS A 136 -2.24 -4.83 -9.28
N ASN A 137 -2.84 -4.75 -8.09
CA ASN A 137 -2.82 -3.52 -7.28
C ASN A 137 -1.40 -3.19 -6.79
N THR A 138 -0.66 -4.20 -6.37
CA THR A 138 0.75 -4.05 -6.00
C THR A 138 1.58 -3.50 -7.18
N ASN A 139 1.40 -4.03 -8.37
CA ASN A 139 2.10 -3.56 -9.57
C ASN A 139 1.74 -2.12 -9.93
N THR A 140 0.48 -1.72 -9.76
CA THR A 140 0.05 -0.32 -9.93
C THR A 140 0.79 0.61 -8.97
N VAL A 141 0.90 0.23 -7.70
CA VAL A 141 1.64 1.01 -6.69
C VAL A 141 3.12 1.10 -7.03
N LEU A 142 3.76 -0.02 -7.38
CA LEU A 142 5.18 -0.05 -7.74
C LEU A 142 5.50 0.78 -8.98
N SER A 143 4.65 0.73 -10.00
CA SER A 143 4.79 1.56 -11.19
C SER A 143 4.74 3.03 -10.85
N THR A 144 3.74 3.44 -10.04
CA THR A 144 3.59 4.83 -9.59
C THR A 144 4.79 5.30 -8.74
N LEU A 145 5.29 4.45 -7.83
CA LEU A 145 6.50 4.74 -7.05
C LEU A 145 7.72 4.98 -7.95
N ASN A 146 7.91 4.11 -8.95
CA ASN A 146 9.01 4.25 -9.90
C ASN A 146 8.95 5.56 -10.70
N GLU A 147 7.75 5.97 -11.11
CA GLU A 147 7.54 7.25 -11.80
C GLU A 147 7.86 8.44 -10.88
N LEU A 148 7.41 8.38 -9.63
CA LEU A 148 7.68 9.40 -8.62
C LEU A 148 9.18 9.55 -8.33
N ILE A 149 9.91 8.45 -8.22
CA ILE A 149 11.36 8.46 -7.98
C ILE A 149 12.09 9.06 -9.18
N LYS A 150 11.73 8.65 -10.41
CA LYS A 150 12.33 9.16 -11.65
C LYS A 150 12.10 10.66 -11.84
N SER A 151 10.89 11.14 -11.57
CA SER A 151 10.57 12.57 -11.71
C SER A 151 11.41 13.47 -10.79
N LYS A 152 11.86 12.95 -9.66
CA LYS A 152 12.69 13.67 -8.68
C LYS A 152 14.17 13.70 -9.05
N SER A 153 14.69 12.66 -9.70
CA SER A 153 16.09 12.64 -10.16
C SER A 153 16.40 13.63 -11.30
N HIS A 154 15.38 14.28 -11.88
CA HIS A 154 15.53 15.31 -12.90
C HIS A 154 15.46 16.75 -12.37
N ILE A 155 15.24 16.93 -11.06
CA ILE A 155 15.08 18.26 -10.42
C ILE A 155 16.26 18.60 -9.48
N SER A 156 17.26 17.72 -9.41
CA SER A 156 18.47 17.90 -8.59
C SER A 156 19.61 18.52 -9.37
#